data_e831d819f752380646296331a50a3a22
#
_entry.id   e831d819f752380646296331a50a3a22
#
_cell.length_a   1.000
_cell.length_b   1.000
_cell.length_c   1.000
_cell.angle_alpha   90.00
_cell.angle_beta   90.00
_cell.angle_gamma   90.00
#
_symmetry.space_group_name_H-M   'P 1'
#
loop_
_entity.id
_entity.type
_entity.pdbx_description
1 polymer ?
#
loop_
_entity_poly.entity_id
_entity_poly.type
_entity_poly.pdbx_seq_one_letter_code
_entity_poly.pdbx_strand_id
1 'polypeptide(L)'
;MNEQENQPGRRPERLDLRPDPAGDPADPSAAPGAPQADPLQIPDDPSQMTSRRPSFAETYRAVQTANREQAVDDPEERPTTAFVVVDAQNDFSEGGSLAVDGAVEAYRATYLHLAGRAGKYSVLVTTRDNHIDPGTHWSETPDYVDTWPRHCAAGEHGSQFHPEMIRALDYFAMTNPHAVRIDVTKGEFEAAYSGFEGKTEAGVALADALRAADVTHLEIVGVATDHCVRATVLDALREGFDVTVHANQTAAVDADRGAAALREMADAGAEIVSAA
;
A
#
# COMPACT_ATOMS: atom_id res chain seq x y z
N MET A 1 -1.29 53.43 41.64
CA MET A 1 0.02 54.05 41.41
C MET A 1 1.02 52.94 41.32
N ASN A 2 1.36 52.61 40.12
CA ASN A 2 2.72 52.30 39.65
C ASN A 2 2.64 52.05 38.15
N GLU A 3 3.04 53.06 37.44
CA GLU A 3 3.34 53.00 36.02
C GLU A 3 4.67 52.25 35.85
N GLN A 4 4.73 51.32 34.95
CA GLN A 4 5.97 50.84 34.41
C GLN A 4 5.93 50.87 32.89
N GLU A 5 6.89 51.60 32.41
CA GLU A 5 7.13 52.07 31.05
C GLU A 5 7.34 50.91 30.04
N ASN A 6 6.80 51.17 28.87
CA ASN A 6 6.94 50.41 27.64
C ASN A 6 8.28 50.79 26.97
N GLN A 7 9.22 49.85 26.78
CA GLN A 7 10.39 50.05 25.94
C GLN A 7 10.28 49.17 24.67
N PRO A 8 10.59 49.73 23.49
CA PRO A 8 10.45 49.02 22.22
C PRO A 8 11.63 48.09 21.95
N GLY A 9 11.27 46.85 21.58
CA GLY A 9 12.18 45.75 21.25
C GLY A 9 13.05 46.00 20.03
N ARG A 10 14.33 45.64 20.16
CA ARG A 10 15.35 45.63 19.11
C ARG A 10 14.99 44.60 18.03
N ARG A 11 15.13 45.00 16.77
CA ARG A 11 15.12 44.09 15.62
C ARG A 11 16.37 43.22 15.64
N PRO A 12 16.30 41.92 15.26
CA PRO A 12 17.51 41.13 15.02
C PRO A 12 18.21 41.54 13.72
N GLU A 13 19.51 41.63 13.79
CA GLU A 13 20.43 41.95 12.68
C GLU A 13 20.34 40.85 11.59
N ARG A 14 20.35 41.30 10.35
CA ARG A 14 20.52 40.43 9.17
C ARG A 14 21.95 39.92 9.12
N LEU A 15 22.10 38.58 9.11
CA LEU A 15 23.36 37.91 8.80
C LEU A 15 23.66 38.11 7.29
N ASP A 16 24.73 38.84 6.98
CA ASP A 16 25.23 39.08 5.61
C ASP A 16 26.10 37.89 5.20
N LEU A 17 25.53 36.95 4.44
CA LEU A 17 26.28 35.84 3.85
C LEU A 17 26.80 36.24 2.47
N ARG A 18 28.00 36.80 2.43
CA ARG A 18 28.79 36.97 1.18
C ARG A 18 29.56 35.67 0.93
N PRO A 19 29.59 35.15 -0.31
CA PRO A 19 30.41 33.98 -0.64
C PRO A 19 31.89 34.38 -0.77
N ASP A 20 32.76 33.57 -0.20
CA ASP A 20 34.23 33.66 -0.38
C ASP A 20 34.62 33.32 -1.83
N PRO A 21 35.66 34.00 -2.36
CA PRO A 21 36.10 33.75 -3.72
C PRO A 21 37.09 32.59 -3.82
N ALA A 22 36.78 31.71 -4.79
CA ALA A 22 37.69 30.89 -5.59
C ALA A 22 38.80 30.08 -4.89
N GLY A 23 38.55 28.81 -4.71
CA GLY A 23 39.58 27.76 -4.72
C GLY A 23 39.54 27.01 -6.06
N ASP A 24 40.71 26.87 -6.68
CA ASP A 24 40.95 26.21 -7.97
C ASP A 24 40.39 24.75 -7.99
N PRO A 25 39.75 24.30 -9.09
CA PRO A 25 39.37 22.91 -9.21
C PRO A 25 40.57 22.03 -9.55
N ALA A 26 40.83 21.04 -8.68
CA ALA A 26 41.78 19.98 -8.95
C ALA A 26 41.26 19.09 -10.11
N ASP A 27 42.17 18.73 -11.03
CA ASP A 27 42.03 17.86 -12.20
C ASP A 27 41.43 16.48 -11.83
N PRO A 28 40.28 16.03 -12.45
CA PRO A 28 39.67 14.72 -12.17
C PRO A 28 40.13 13.60 -13.14
N SER A 29 41.42 13.57 -13.52
CA SER A 29 41.90 12.56 -14.49
C SER A 29 42.56 11.29 -13.90
N ALA A 30 42.21 10.87 -12.67
CA ALA A 30 42.78 9.64 -12.09
C ALA A 30 41.80 8.90 -11.19
N ALA A 31 40.79 8.21 -11.80
CA ALA A 31 40.10 7.11 -11.17
C ALA A 31 39.90 5.98 -12.19
N PRO A 32 40.22 4.69 -11.83
CA PRO A 32 40.11 3.57 -12.76
C PRO A 32 38.66 3.15 -12.98
N GLY A 33 38.29 3.10 -14.23
CA GLY A 33 37.27 2.32 -14.93
C GLY A 33 36.06 1.78 -14.15
N ALA A 34 34.99 2.57 -14.07
CA ALA A 34 33.66 1.99 -13.96
C ALA A 34 33.24 1.43 -15.33
N PRO A 35 32.56 0.27 -15.43
CA PRO A 35 32.05 -0.22 -16.70
C PRO A 35 31.02 0.77 -17.26
N GLN A 36 31.27 1.25 -18.48
CA GLN A 36 30.33 2.05 -19.23
C GLN A 36 29.13 1.16 -19.57
N ALA A 37 27.95 1.50 -19.08
CA ALA A 37 26.70 0.92 -19.55
C ALA A 37 26.52 1.33 -21.04
N ASP A 38 26.37 0.35 -21.91
CA ASP A 38 26.05 0.57 -23.31
C ASP A 38 24.74 1.37 -23.41
N PRO A 39 24.70 2.44 -24.22
CA PRO A 39 23.46 3.16 -24.46
C PRO A 39 22.47 2.22 -25.14
N LEU A 40 21.27 2.08 -24.57
CA LEU A 40 20.12 1.37 -25.13
C LEU A 40 19.98 1.76 -26.61
N GLN A 41 20.31 0.84 -27.52
CA GLN A 41 20.05 1.01 -28.94
C GLN A 41 18.54 0.93 -29.15
N ILE A 42 17.91 2.08 -29.37
CA ILE A 42 16.51 2.17 -29.80
C ILE A 42 16.52 1.73 -31.28
N PRO A 43 15.76 0.70 -31.66
CA PRO A 43 15.65 0.31 -33.07
C PRO A 43 15.04 1.43 -33.92
N ASP A 44 15.65 1.74 -35.05
CA ASP A 44 15.20 2.77 -35.98
C ASP A 44 13.88 2.43 -36.75
N ASP A 45 13.33 1.23 -36.53
CA ASP A 45 12.09 0.78 -37.20
C ASP A 45 10.94 0.59 -36.19
N PRO A 46 9.91 1.46 -36.21
CA PRO A 46 8.73 1.33 -35.35
C PRO A 46 7.93 0.04 -35.56
N SER A 47 8.09 -0.63 -36.74
CA SER A 47 7.38 -1.88 -37.03
C SER A 47 7.95 -3.09 -36.28
N GLN A 48 9.13 -2.97 -35.68
CA GLN A 48 9.73 -4.00 -34.81
C GLN A 48 9.27 -3.92 -33.37
N MET A 49 8.50 -2.91 -32.99
CA MET A 49 7.88 -2.78 -31.65
C MET A 49 6.57 -3.55 -31.53
N THR A 50 6.45 -4.76 -32.06
CA THR A 50 5.38 -5.68 -31.73
C THR A 50 5.66 -6.36 -30.39
N SER A 51 5.94 -5.59 -29.35
CA SER A 51 6.02 -6.15 -28.02
C SER A 51 4.61 -6.26 -27.45
N ARG A 52 3.99 -7.41 -27.63
CA ARG A 52 2.92 -7.86 -26.76
C ARG A 52 3.36 -7.58 -25.32
N ARG A 53 2.60 -6.77 -24.59
CA ARG A 53 2.86 -6.61 -23.14
C ARG A 53 2.93 -8.01 -22.54
N PRO A 54 4.00 -8.35 -21.83
CA PRO A 54 4.11 -9.66 -21.21
C PRO A 54 2.90 -9.90 -20.30
N SER A 55 2.38 -11.13 -20.29
CA SER A 55 1.33 -11.50 -19.35
C SER A 55 1.86 -11.38 -17.91
N PHE A 56 0.94 -11.24 -16.94
CA PHE A 56 1.29 -11.25 -15.52
C PHE A 56 2.23 -12.41 -15.18
N ALA A 57 1.93 -13.62 -15.67
CA ALA A 57 2.75 -14.81 -15.42
C ALA A 57 4.16 -14.73 -16.05
N GLU A 58 4.33 -14.07 -17.19
CA GLU A 58 5.62 -13.87 -17.85
C GLU A 58 6.46 -12.81 -17.10
N THR A 59 5.84 -11.68 -16.74
CA THR A 59 6.48 -10.63 -15.94
C THR A 59 6.88 -11.18 -14.59
N TYR A 60 5.99 -11.94 -13.95
CA TYR A 60 6.22 -12.57 -12.65
C TYR A 60 7.39 -13.55 -12.69
N ARG A 61 7.43 -14.48 -13.69
CA ARG A 61 8.56 -15.41 -13.84
C ARG A 61 9.89 -14.68 -14.08
N ALA A 62 9.88 -13.60 -14.87
CA ALA A 62 11.10 -12.83 -15.12
C ALA A 62 11.65 -12.18 -13.85
N VAL A 63 10.75 -11.62 -13.00
CA VAL A 63 11.10 -11.04 -11.70
C VAL A 63 11.62 -12.12 -10.74
N GLN A 64 10.96 -13.29 -10.68
CA GLN A 64 11.41 -14.42 -9.85
C GLN A 64 12.78 -14.94 -10.28
N THR A 65 13.04 -15.03 -11.59
CA THR A 65 14.36 -15.46 -12.10
C THR A 65 15.44 -14.45 -11.70
N ALA A 66 15.16 -13.15 -11.86
CA ALA A 66 16.10 -12.09 -11.48
C ALA A 66 16.38 -12.09 -9.97
N ASN A 67 15.34 -12.29 -9.14
CA ASN A 67 15.49 -12.37 -7.68
C ASN A 67 16.30 -13.63 -7.24
N ARG A 68 16.11 -14.79 -7.91
CA ARG A 68 16.91 -15.99 -7.65
C ARG A 68 18.37 -15.83 -8.04
N GLU A 69 18.67 -15.11 -9.12
CA GLU A 69 20.04 -14.86 -9.56
C GLU A 69 20.80 -13.88 -8.65
N GLN A 70 20.06 -13.01 -7.90
CA GLN A 70 20.65 -12.06 -6.94
C GLN A 70 20.72 -12.59 -5.50
N ALA A 71 20.01 -13.68 -5.18
CA ALA A 71 20.06 -14.33 -3.87
C ALA A 71 21.33 -15.20 -3.77
N VAL A 72 22.45 -14.57 -3.45
CA VAL A 72 23.65 -15.28 -2.98
C VAL A 72 23.49 -15.49 -1.48
N ASP A 73 23.46 -16.77 -1.10
CA ASP A 73 23.51 -17.36 0.25
C ASP A 73 22.19 -17.48 1.05
N ASP A 74 21.84 -18.74 1.14
CA ASP A 74 20.98 -19.50 2.04
C ASP A 74 19.53 -19.73 1.59
N PRO A 75 19.24 -20.92 1.02
CA PRO A 75 17.89 -21.33 0.61
C PRO A 75 17.11 -21.99 1.77
N GLU A 76 17.27 -21.59 3.01
CA GLU A 76 16.25 -21.91 4.00
C GLU A 76 15.02 -21.06 3.71
N GLU A 77 13.93 -21.71 3.35
CA GLU A 77 12.62 -21.24 2.95
C GLU A 77 12.11 -20.10 3.85
N ARG A 78 12.53 -18.87 3.58
CA ARG A 78 11.84 -17.74 4.19
C ARG A 78 10.47 -17.63 3.54
N PRO A 79 9.40 -17.60 4.33
CA PRO A 79 8.06 -17.45 3.77
C PRO A 79 8.01 -16.19 2.90
N THR A 80 7.55 -16.33 1.66
CA THR A 80 7.32 -15.16 0.80
C THR A 80 6.16 -14.36 1.38
N THR A 81 6.47 -13.19 1.90
CA THR A 81 5.49 -12.34 2.57
C THR A 81 4.95 -11.29 1.62
N ALA A 82 3.63 -11.22 1.48
CA ALA A 82 2.93 -10.12 0.83
C ALA A 82 2.47 -9.09 1.86
N PHE A 83 2.68 -7.80 1.54
CA PHE A 83 2.06 -6.69 2.28
C PHE A 83 0.73 -6.34 1.64
N VAL A 84 -0.36 -6.40 2.40
CA VAL A 84 -1.73 -6.26 1.90
C VAL A 84 -2.36 -5.01 2.47
N VAL A 85 -2.74 -4.08 1.61
CA VAL A 85 -3.46 -2.84 1.95
C VAL A 85 -4.91 -3.00 1.54
N VAL A 86 -5.81 -3.06 2.54
CA VAL A 86 -7.24 -3.23 2.33
C VAL A 86 -7.92 -1.87 2.26
N ASP A 87 -8.56 -1.57 1.14
CA ASP A 87 -9.54 -0.52 0.88
C ASP A 87 -9.21 0.89 1.44
N ALA A 88 -7.94 1.30 1.37
CA ALA A 88 -7.49 2.59 1.88
C ALA A 88 -7.92 3.77 0.97
N GLN A 89 -9.23 3.90 0.72
CA GLN A 89 -9.86 4.81 -0.25
C GLN A 89 -10.37 6.09 0.42
N ASN A 90 -10.57 7.15 -0.40
CA ASN A 90 -11.02 8.45 0.10
C ASN A 90 -12.37 8.37 0.82
N ASP A 91 -13.33 7.59 0.29
CA ASP A 91 -14.66 7.50 0.91
C ASP A 91 -14.66 6.81 2.26
N PHE A 92 -13.67 5.95 2.54
CA PHE A 92 -13.48 5.31 3.84
C PHE A 92 -12.59 6.10 4.81
N SER A 93 -12.09 7.25 4.38
CA SER A 93 -11.25 8.13 5.20
C SER A 93 -12.04 9.26 5.80
N GLU A 94 -11.51 9.95 6.83
CA GLU A 94 -12.16 11.10 7.44
C GLU A 94 -12.50 12.16 6.39
N GLY A 95 -13.78 12.53 6.32
CA GLY A 95 -14.34 13.44 5.33
C GLY A 95 -14.92 12.76 4.08
N GLY A 96 -14.78 11.45 3.93
CA GLY A 96 -15.41 10.66 2.88
C GLY A 96 -16.88 10.34 3.16
N SER A 97 -17.57 9.75 2.17
CA SER A 97 -19.00 9.46 2.26
C SER A 97 -19.35 8.33 3.24
N LEU A 98 -18.40 7.46 3.55
CA LEU A 98 -18.49 6.39 4.53
C LEU A 98 -17.25 6.39 5.43
N ALA A 99 -16.99 7.52 6.07
CA ALA A 99 -15.79 7.78 6.82
C ALA A 99 -15.61 6.82 8.02
N VAL A 100 -14.40 6.32 8.18
CA VAL A 100 -13.95 5.51 9.30
C VAL A 100 -12.99 6.35 10.14
N ASP A 101 -13.35 6.63 11.38
CA ASP A 101 -12.52 7.40 12.30
C ASP A 101 -11.17 6.68 12.57
N GLY A 102 -10.06 7.41 12.46
CA GLY A 102 -8.72 6.85 12.64
C GLY A 102 -8.11 6.24 11.37
N ALA A 103 -8.81 6.23 10.23
CA ALA A 103 -8.30 5.68 8.98
C ALA A 103 -7.01 6.38 8.52
N VAL A 104 -6.99 7.71 8.51
CA VAL A 104 -5.81 8.49 8.10
C VAL A 104 -4.61 8.24 9.01
N GLU A 105 -4.84 8.08 10.31
CA GLU A 105 -3.76 7.73 11.24
C GLU A 105 -3.22 6.32 10.99
N ALA A 106 -4.08 5.35 10.71
CA ALA A 106 -3.68 4.00 10.30
C ALA A 106 -2.81 4.03 9.03
N TYR A 107 -3.13 4.89 8.04
CA TYR A 107 -2.32 5.04 6.81
C TYR A 107 -0.95 5.67 7.10
N ARG A 108 -0.87 6.63 8.02
CA ARG A 108 0.41 7.20 8.48
C ARG A 108 1.27 6.17 9.21
N ALA A 109 0.65 5.36 10.08
CA ALA A 109 1.32 4.25 10.74
C ALA A 109 1.84 3.22 9.72
N THR A 110 1.08 2.94 8.66
CA THR A 110 1.50 2.09 7.54
C THR A 110 2.74 2.65 6.82
N TYR A 111 2.77 3.96 6.55
CA TYR A 111 3.95 4.61 5.97
C TYR A 111 5.20 4.42 6.85
N LEU A 112 5.07 4.66 8.16
CA LEU A 112 6.19 4.50 9.11
C LEU A 112 6.64 3.04 9.22
N HIS A 113 5.72 2.10 9.19
CA HIS A 113 6.01 0.67 9.16
C HIS A 113 6.86 0.30 7.93
N LEU A 114 6.42 0.71 6.75
CA LEU A 114 7.14 0.46 5.50
C LEU A 114 8.51 1.15 5.47
N ALA A 115 8.60 2.37 6.04
CA ALA A 115 9.88 3.09 6.15
C ALA A 115 10.90 2.36 7.03
N GLY A 116 10.45 1.66 8.06
CA GLY A 116 11.31 0.84 8.91
C GLY A 116 11.65 -0.55 8.33
N ARG A 117 11.08 -0.92 7.18
CA ARG A 117 11.17 -2.27 6.60
C ARG A 117 11.46 -2.25 5.09
N ALA A 118 12.22 -1.29 4.62
CA ALA A 118 12.61 -1.19 3.21
C ALA A 118 13.22 -2.51 2.71
N GLY A 119 12.75 -3.00 1.57
CA GLY A 119 13.23 -4.25 0.95
C GLY A 119 12.74 -5.56 1.59
N LYS A 120 11.88 -5.49 2.64
CA LYS A 120 11.39 -6.70 3.30
C LYS A 120 10.38 -7.49 2.46
N TYR A 121 9.54 -6.79 1.71
CA TYR A 121 8.40 -7.40 1.00
C TYR A 121 8.71 -7.59 -0.47
N SER A 122 8.40 -8.77 -0.99
CA SER A 122 8.51 -9.10 -2.41
C SER A 122 7.20 -8.95 -3.17
N VAL A 123 6.08 -8.84 -2.46
CA VAL A 123 4.74 -8.68 -3.04
C VAL A 123 3.99 -7.58 -2.30
N LEU A 124 3.34 -6.69 -3.05
CA LEU A 124 2.38 -5.71 -2.56
C LEU A 124 1.02 -6.04 -3.13
N VAL A 125 0.02 -6.18 -2.26
CA VAL A 125 -1.39 -6.31 -2.66
C VAL A 125 -2.13 -5.05 -2.25
N THR A 126 -2.98 -4.54 -3.13
CA THR A 126 -3.96 -3.52 -2.77
C THR A 126 -5.37 -3.99 -3.14
N THR A 127 -6.35 -3.77 -2.28
CA THR A 127 -7.76 -3.97 -2.62
C THR A 127 -8.51 -2.65 -2.68
N ARG A 128 -9.56 -2.58 -3.49
CA ARG A 128 -10.46 -1.42 -3.58
C ARG A 128 -11.88 -1.85 -3.92
N ASP A 129 -12.84 -1.21 -3.28
CA ASP A 129 -14.21 -1.16 -3.79
C ASP A 129 -14.26 -0.35 -5.08
N ASN A 130 -14.98 -0.86 -6.07
CA ASN A 130 -15.12 -0.22 -7.37
C ASN A 130 -16.56 -0.37 -7.89
N HIS A 131 -17.52 0.20 -7.13
CA HIS A 131 -18.94 -0.01 -7.36
C HIS A 131 -19.43 0.67 -8.64
N ILE A 132 -20.06 -0.09 -9.54
CA ILE A 132 -20.76 0.40 -10.73
C ILE A 132 -22.24 0.44 -10.45
N ASP A 133 -22.81 -0.69 -10.03
CA ASP A 133 -24.20 -0.84 -9.58
C ASP A 133 -24.27 -2.00 -8.57
N PRO A 134 -23.93 -1.79 -7.29
CA PRO A 134 -23.92 -2.84 -6.28
C PRO A 134 -25.33 -3.17 -5.74
N GLY A 135 -26.40 -2.75 -6.43
CA GLY A 135 -27.78 -3.02 -6.07
C GLY A 135 -28.16 -2.46 -4.70
N THR A 136 -28.73 -3.30 -3.85
CA THR A 136 -29.19 -2.90 -2.51
C THR A 136 -28.10 -2.58 -1.51
N HIS A 137 -26.82 -2.79 -1.86
CA HIS A 137 -25.69 -2.40 -1.03
C HIS A 137 -25.65 -0.89 -0.81
N TRP A 138 -26.02 -0.11 -1.82
CA TRP A 138 -26.28 1.32 -1.66
C TRP A 138 -27.71 1.60 -1.27
N SER A 139 -27.92 2.46 -0.28
CA SER A 139 -29.23 2.83 0.21
C SER A 139 -29.28 4.34 0.57
N GLU A 140 -30.40 4.98 0.24
CA GLU A 140 -30.73 6.33 0.70
C GLU A 140 -31.07 6.36 2.21
N THR A 141 -31.44 5.18 2.77
CA THR A 141 -31.75 4.99 4.19
C THR A 141 -31.00 3.78 4.72
N PRO A 142 -29.66 3.87 4.80
CA PRO A 142 -28.82 2.73 5.17
C PRO A 142 -29.07 2.31 6.63
N ASP A 143 -28.97 1.00 6.88
CA ASP A 143 -29.01 0.42 8.23
C ASP A 143 -27.63 0.35 8.89
N TYR A 144 -26.57 0.59 8.12
CA TYR A 144 -25.14 0.50 8.55
C TYR A 144 -24.74 -0.88 9.06
N VAL A 145 -25.41 -1.93 8.55
CA VAL A 145 -25.12 -3.35 8.78
C VAL A 145 -24.92 -4.07 7.45
N ASP A 146 -25.94 -4.04 6.59
CA ASP A 146 -25.93 -4.67 5.27
C ASP A 146 -26.05 -3.63 4.13
N THR A 147 -26.51 -2.42 4.44
CA THR A 147 -26.73 -1.35 3.48
C THR A 147 -25.99 -0.07 3.90
N TRP A 148 -25.45 0.64 2.92
CA TRP A 148 -24.54 1.75 3.13
C TRP A 148 -24.93 2.97 2.28
N PRO A 149 -24.52 4.19 2.66
CA PRO A 149 -24.59 5.34 1.77
C PRO A 149 -23.81 5.05 0.48
N ARG A 150 -24.08 5.76 -0.60
CA ARG A 150 -23.28 5.66 -1.82
C ARG A 150 -21.82 5.99 -1.54
N HIS A 151 -20.93 5.05 -1.84
CA HIS A 151 -19.49 5.16 -1.63
C HIS A 151 -18.71 4.43 -2.72
N CYS A 152 -17.45 4.74 -2.89
CA CYS A 152 -16.47 4.08 -3.78
C CYS A 152 -17.00 3.83 -5.20
N ALA A 153 -17.79 4.77 -5.72
CA ALA A 153 -18.31 4.67 -7.08
C ALA A 153 -17.17 4.70 -8.12
N ALA A 154 -17.24 3.79 -9.08
CA ALA A 154 -16.21 3.60 -10.09
C ALA A 154 -15.90 4.90 -10.86
N GLY A 155 -14.62 5.24 -10.92
CA GLY A 155 -14.14 6.44 -11.62
C GLY A 155 -14.30 7.75 -10.82
N GLU A 156 -14.92 7.76 -9.66
CA GLU A 156 -15.06 8.94 -8.82
C GLU A 156 -13.89 9.09 -7.84
N HIS A 157 -13.75 10.29 -7.25
CA HIS A 157 -12.69 10.59 -6.29
C HIS A 157 -12.73 9.66 -5.08
N GLY A 158 -13.93 9.32 -4.60
CA GLY A 158 -14.15 8.46 -3.44
C GLY A 158 -13.53 7.08 -3.58
N SER A 159 -13.54 6.50 -4.79
CA SER A 159 -12.96 5.17 -5.07
C SER A 159 -11.43 5.16 -5.21
N GLN A 160 -10.78 6.33 -5.20
CA GLN A 160 -9.32 6.42 -5.29
C GLN A 160 -8.68 6.25 -3.90
N PHE A 161 -7.43 5.80 -3.86
CA PHE A 161 -6.68 5.73 -2.62
C PHE A 161 -6.51 7.11 -1.99
N HIS A 162 -6.58 7.16 -0.64
CA HIS A 162 -6.31 8.36 0.11
C HIS A 162 -4.84 8.83 -0.07
N PRO A 163 -4.56 10.16 -0.13
CA PRO A 163 -3.20 10.68 -0.35
C PRO A 163 -2.14 10.17 0.61
N GLU A 164 -2.46 9.96 1.91
CA GLU A 164 -1.50 9.39 2.87
C GLU A 164 -1.18 7.93 2.54
N MET A 165 -2.13 7.16 2.01
CA MET A 165 -1.83 5.81 1.54
C MET A 165 -1.05 5.83 0.23
N ILE A 166 -1.37 6.70 -0.72
CA ILE A 166 -0.57 6.89 -1.95
C ILE A 166 0.90 7.13 -1.58
N ARG A 167 1.15 8.00 -0.61
CA ARG A 167 2.51 8.27 -0.10
C ARG A 167 3.20 7.01 0.42
N ALA A 168 2.49 6.13 1.13
CA ALA A 168 3.03 4.86 1.62
C ALA A 168 3.33 3.88 0.48
N LEU A 169 2.42 3.79 -0.51
CA LEU A 169 2.58 2.94 -1.69
C LEU A 169 3.72 3.41 -2.60
N ASP A 170 3.89 4.73 -2.79
CA ASP A 170 5.00 5.31 -3.55
C ASP A 170 6.34 5.02 -2.86
N TYR A 171 6.38 5.16 -1.53
CA TYR A 171 7.58 4.81 -0.76
C TYR A 171 7.90 3.31 -0.89
N PHE A 172 6.88 2.45 -0.82
CA PHE A 172 7.05 1.01 -1.05
C PHE A 172 7.65 0.74 -2.43
N ALA A 173 7.07 1.31 -3.49
CA ALA A 173 7.54 1.12 -4.86
C ALA A 173 9.00 1.58 -5.04
N MET A 174 9.36 2.69 -4.41
CA MET A 174 10.72 3.23 -4.46
C MET A 174 11.74 2.32 -3.75
N THR A 175 11.36 1.73 -2.61
CA THR A 175 12.26 0.93 -1.76
C THR A 175 12.25 -0.56 -2.06
N ASN A 176 11.26 -1.04 -2.86
CA ASN A 176 11.10 -2.43 -3.28
C ASN A 176 10.89 -2.48 -4.82
N PRO A 177 11.86 -2.04 -5.63
CA PRO A 177 11.67 -1.84 -7.09
C PRO A 177 11.42 -3.15 -7.85
N HIS A 178 11.68 -4.30 -7.24
CA HIS A 178 11.44 -5.63 -7.83
C HIS A 178 10.22 -6.34 -7.24
N ALA A 179 9.48 -5.69 -6.34
CA ALA A 179 8.29 -6.29 -5.76
C ALA A 179 7.18 -6.43 -6.82
N VAL A 180 6.49 -7.55 -6.79
CA VAL A 180 5.29 -7.78 -7.59
C VAL A 180 4.14 -6.98 -7.00
N ARG A 181 3.41 -6.25 -7.84
CA ARG A 181 2.19 -5.55 -7.44
C ARG A 181 0.96 -6.29 -7.94
N ILE A 182 0.02 -6.54 -7.03
CA ILE A 182 -1.28 -7.18 -7.28
C ILE A 182 -2.35 -6.18 -6.86
N ASP A 183 -3.00 -5.53 -7.82
CA ASP A 183 -4.11 -4.62 -7.58
C ASP A 183 -5.42 -5.37 -7.84
N VAL A 184 -6.32 -5.37 -6.85
CA VAL A 184 -7.60 -6.08 -6.87
C VAL A 184 -8.74 -5.08 -6.74
N THR A 185 -9.77 -5.23 -7.55
CA THR A 185 -11.05 -4.52 -7.41
C THR A 185 -12.16 -5.49 -7.08
N LYS A 186 -13.13 -5.04 -6.28
CA LYS A 186 -14.28 -5.84 -5.84
C LYS A 186 -15.56 -5.02 -5.82
N GLY A 187 -16.70 -5.68 -5.71
CA GLY A 187 -17.99 -5.04 -5.47
C GLY A 187 -18.58 -4.27 -6.66
N GLU A 188 -18.21 -4.59 -7.92
CA GLU A 188 -18.70 -3.84 -9.09
C GLU A 188 -20.23 -3.86 -9.20
N PHE A 189 -20.85 -5.05 -9.02
CA PHE A 189 -22.28 -5.27 -9.21
C PHE A 189 -22.97 -5.97 -8.03
N GLU A 190 -22.27 -6.12 -6.92
CA GLU A 190 -22.77 -6.76 -5.69
C GLU A 190 -22.00 -6.24 -4.46
N ALA A 191 -22.50 -6.53 -3.27
CA ALA A 191 -21.74 -6.31 -2.04
C ALA A 191 -20.54 -7.25 -2.01
N ALA A 192 -19.34 -6.74 -1.70
CA ALA A 192 -18.14 -7.53 -1.52
C ALA A 192 -17.26 -6.92 -0.43
N TYR A 193 -16.87 -7.71 0.55
CA TYR A 193 -16.05 -7.27 1.67
C TYR A 193 -14.62 -7.79 1.58
N SER A 194 -14.48 -9.11 1.31
CA SER A 194 -13.17 -9.73 1.25
C SER A 194 -12.40 -9.35 -0.01
N GLY A 195 -11.10 -9.09 0.11
CA GLY A 195 -10.21 -8.97 -1.05
C GLY A 195 -10.21 -10.23 -1.92
N PHE A 196 -10.55 -11.39 -1.36
CA PHE A 196 -10.63 -12.66 -2.09
C PHE A 196 -11.90 -12.80 -2.95
N GLU A 197 -12.91 -11.96 -2.77
CA GLU A 197 -14.06 -11.84 -3.67
C GLU A 197 -13.72 -11.07 -4.94
N GLY A 198 -12.62 -10.30 -4.92
CA GLY A 198 -12.19 -9.46 -6.01
C GLY A 198 -11.29 -10.16 -7.04
N LYS A 199 -10.98 -9.41 -8.08
CA LYS A 199 -10.11 -9.84 -9.18
C LYS A 199 -9.15 -8.74 -9.59
N THR A 200 -8.03 -9.14 -10.16
CA THR A 200 -7.12 -8.22 -10.83
C THR A 200 -7.73 -7.71 -12.15
N GLU A 201 -7.17 -6.65 -12.74
CA GLU A 201 -7.57 -6.17 -14.06
C GLU A 201 -7.54 -7.28 -15.15
N ALA A 202 -6.66 -8.27 -14.99
CA ALA A 202 -6.58 -9.43 -15.87
C ALA A 202 -7.63 -10.51 -15.57
N GLY A 203 -8.53 -10.31 -14.59
CA GLY A 203 -9.57 -11.26 -14.20
C GLY A 203 -9.07 -12.41 -13.33
N VAL A 204 -7.84 -12.32 -12.78
CA VAL A 204 -7.26 -13.35 -11.91
C VAL A 204 -7.74 -13.14 -10.47
N ALA A 205 -8.22 -14.19 -9.81
CA ALA A 205 -8.61 -14.16 -8.41
C ALA A 205 -7.38 -13.92 -7.50
N LEU A 206 -7.58 -13.22 -6.36
CA LEU A 206 -6.47 -12.88 -5.44
C LEU A 206 -5.71 -14.12 -4.97
N ALA A 207 -6.42 -15.20 -4.59
CA ALA A 207 -5.79 -16.45 -4.14
C ALA A 207 -4.84 -17.03 -5.20
N ASP A 208 -5.27 -17.05 -6.46
CA ASP A 208 -4.46 -17.57 -7.57
C ASP A 208 -3.24 -16.68 -7.85
N ALA A 209 -3.43 -15.35 -7.77
CA ALA A 209 -2.34 -14.39 -7.94
C ALA A 209 -1.28 -14.52 -6.83
N LEU A 210 -1.70 -14.70 -5.57
CA LEU A 210 -0.82 -14.91 -4.43
C LEU A 210 -0.05 -16.24 -4.54
N ARG A 211 -0.73 -17.34 -4.91
CA ARG A 211 -0.08 -18.64 -5.13
C ARG A 211 0.90 -18.61 -6.29
N ALA A 212 0.55 -17.92 -7.38
CA ALA A 212 1.47 -17.72 -8.50
C ALA A 212 2.71 -16.91 -8.10
N ALA A 213 2.62 -16.17 -6.99
CA ALA A 213 3.68 -15.38 -6.38
C ALA A 213 4.45 -16.14 -5.28
N ASP A 214 4.23 -17.45 -5.11
CA ASP A 214 4.77 -18.28 -4.04
C ASP A 214 4.58 -17.66 -2.64
N VAL A 215 3.52 -16.84 -2.46
CA VAL A 215 3.21 -16.20 -1.18
C VAL A 215 2.68 -17.25 -0.21
N THR A 216 3.19 -17.23 1.01
CA THR A 216 2.74 -18.10 2.11
C THR A 216 2.23 -17.31 3.30
N HIS A 217 2.64 -16.04 3.42
CA HIS A 217 2.31 -15.18 4.55
C HIS A 217 1.78 -13.83 4.08
N LEU A 218 0.73 -13.31 4.74
CA LEU A 218 0.13 -12.01 4.48
C LEU A 218 0.27 -11.11 5.71
N GLU A 219 0.86 -9.93 5.55
CA GLU A 219 0.80 -8.86 6.56
C GLU A 219 -0.28 -7.87 6.11
N ILE A 220 -1.36 -7.76 6.89
CA ILE A 220 -2.59 -7.05 6.49
C ILE A 220 -2.79 -5.77 7.29
N VAL A 221 -3.09 -4.68 6.56
CA VAL A 221 -3.41 -3.34 7.06
C VAL A 221 -4.62 -2.76 6.31
N GLY A 222 -5.16 -1.62 6.75
CA GLY A 222 -6.21 -0.90 6.01
C GLY A 222 -7.53 -0.78 6.76
N VAL A 223 -8.64 -0.67 6.02
CA VAL A 223 -9.97 -0.41 6.58
C VAL A 223 -11.07 -1.27 5.93
N ALA A 224 -12.19 -1.53 6.60
CA ALA A 224 -12.40 -1.31 8.02
C ALA A 224 -12.12 -2.60 8.79
N THR A 225 -11.56 -2.49 10.00
CA THR A 225 -11.16 -3.65 10.82
C THR A 225 -12.31 -4.65 11.00
N ASP A 226 -13.51 -4.16 11.26
CA ASP A 226 -14.73 -4.95 11.53
C ASP A 226 -15.47 -5.40 10.27
N HIS A 227 -15.00 -5.04 9.07
CA HIS A 227 -15.61 -5.38 7.78
C HIS A 227 -14.59 -5.96 6.80
N CYS A 228 -14.06 -5.18 5.87
CA CYS A 228 -13.22 -5.69 4.78
C CYS A 228 -11.91 -6.32 5.27
N VAL A 229 -11.27 -5.75 6.29
CA VAL A 229 -10.06 -6.35 6.89
C VAL A 229 -10.39 -7.71 7.49
N ARG A 230 -11.43 -7.78 8.35
CA ARG A 230 -11.87 -9.03 8.95
C ARG A 230 -12.22 -10.08 7.89
N ALA A 231 -13.02 -9.72 6.89
CA ALA A 231 -13.42 -10.64 5.83
C ALA A 231 -12.20 -11.17 5.06
N THR A 232 -11.28 -10.27 4.68
CA THR A 232 -10.04 -10.62 3.95
C THR A 232 -9.15 -11.55 4.78
N VAL A 233 -8.99 -11.29 6.08
CA VAL A 233 -8.18 -12.13 6.98
C VAL A 233 -8.75 -13.51 7.12
N LEU A 234 -10.08 -13.63 7.37
CA LEU A 234 -10.72 -14.93 7.54
C LEU A 234 -10.68 -15.77 6.26
N ASP A 235 -10.82 -15.14 5.09
CA ASP A 235 -10.69 -15.85 3.81
C ASP A 235 -9.23 -16.23 3.52
N ALA A 236 -8.25 -15.35 3.82
CA ALA A 236 -6.84 -15.69 3.70
C ALA A 236 -6.48 -16.95 4.50
N LEU A 237 -6.95 -17.04 5.75
CA LEU A 237 -6.74 -18.23 6.59
C LEU A 237 -7.43 -19.48 6.02
N ARG A 238 -8.65 -19.36 5.46
CA ARG A 238 -9.36 -20.46 4.77
C ARG A 238 -8.63 -20.92 3.52
N GLU A 239 -7.99 -20.00 2.81
CA GLU A 239 -7.17 -20.28 1.62
C GLU A 239 -5.79 -20.89 1.98
N GLY A 240 -5.46 -20.98 3.29
CA GLY A 240 -4.26 -21.62 3.81
C GLY A 240 -3.04 -20.72 3.90
N PHE A 241 -3.21 -19.40 3.86
CA PHE A 241 -2.15 -18.43 4.12
C PHE A 241 -1.95 -18.21 5.62
N ASP A 242 -0.72 -18.02 6.05
CA ASP A 242 -0.43 -17.45 7.36
C ASP A 242 -0.73 -15.95 7.34
N VAL A 243 -1.29 -15.41 8.42
CA VAL A 243 -1.74 -14.01 8.45
C VAL A 243 -1.26 -13.31 9.71
N THR A 244 -0.66 -12.13 9.52
CA THR A 244 -0.41 -11.13 10.57
C THR A 244 -1.25 -9.89 10.30
N VAL A 245 -1.99 -9.41 11.30
CA VAL A 245 -2.75 -8.16 11.24
C VAL A 245 -2.07 -7.11 12.10
N HIS A 246 -1.71 -5.97 11.51
CA HIS A 246 -1.15 -4.83 12.24
C HIS A 246 -2.29 -3.95 12.78
N ALA A 247 -2.75 -4.23 13.99
CA ALA A 247 -3.95 -3.61 14.57
C ALA A 247 -3.89 -2.08 14.66
N ASN A 248 -2.70 -1.50 14.87
CA ASN A 248 -2.50 -0.04 14.87
C ASN A 248 -2.44 0.59 13.46
N GLN A 249 -2.52 -0.23 12.42
CA GLN A 249 -2.57 0.17 11.02
C GLN A 249 -3.92 -0.21 10.38
N THR A 250 -4.92 -0.49 11.21
CA THR A 250 -6.31 -0.66 10.82
C THR A 250 -7.20 0.29 11.62
N ALA A 251 -8.37 0.63 11.08
CA ALA A 251 -9.39 1.41 11.77
C ALA A 251 -10.76 0.76 11.57
N ALA A 252 -11.61 0.79 12.60
CA ALA A 252 -12.92 0.17 12.60
C ALA A 252 -14.05 1.19 12.44
N VAL A 253 -15.14 0.80 11.80
CA VAL A 253 -16.37 1.61 11.76
C VAL A 253 -16.94 1.78 13.17
N ASP A 254 -16.88 0.73 13.98
CA ASP A 254 -17.31 0.74 15.38
C ASP A 254 -16.21 0.12 16.26
N ALA A 255 -15.82 0.81 17.33
CA ALA A 255 -14.70 0.39 18.16
C ALA A 255 -14.91 -0.96 18.86
N ASP A 256 -16.14 -1.23 19.34
CA ASP A 256 -16.46 -2.50 20.02
C ASP A 256 -16.50 -3.66 19.03
N ARG A 257 -17.07 -3.45 17.85
CA ARG A 257 -17.02 -4.42 16.74
C ARG A 257 -15.61 -4.64 16.25
N GLY A 258 -14.79 -3.59 16.12
CA GLY A 258 -13.39 -3.70 15.76
C GLY A 258 -12.59 -4.55 16.74
N ALA A 259 -12.78 -4.32 18.06
CA ALA A 259 -12.14 -5.15 19.09
C ALA A 259 -12.65 -6.61 19.05
N ALA A 260 -13.93 -6.83 18.73
CA ALA A 260 -14.47 -8.19 18.57
C ALA A 260 -13.90 -8.87 17.31
N ALA A 261 -13.77 -8.13 16.19
CA ALA A 261 -13.21 -8.64 14.94
C ALA A 261 -11.73 -9.05 15.10
N LEU A 262 -10.92 -8.26 15.81
CA LEU A 262 -9.53 -8.61 16.11
C LEU A 262 -9.43 -9.90 16.93
N ARG A 263 -10.32 -10.11 17.92
CA ARG A 263 -10.37 -11.37 18.67
C ARG A 263 -10.78 -12.56 17.79
N GLU A 264 -11.79 -12.38 16.94
CA GLU A 264 -12.25 -13.42 16.03
C GLU A 264 -11.15 -13.83 15.04
N MET A 265 -10.43 -12.85 14.47
CA MET A 265 -9.29 -13.11 13.59
C MET A 265 -8.18 -13.87 14.32
N ALA A 266 -7.87 -13.51 15.58
CA ALA A 266 -6.90 -14.23 16.41
C ALA A 266 -7.36 -15.66 16.71
N ASP A 267 -8.62 -15.85 17.08
CA ASP A 267 -9.20 -17.18 17.36
C ASP A 267 -9.21 -18.07 16.10
N ALA A 268 -9.33 -17.47 14.92
CA ALA A 268 -9.22 -18.15 13.62
C ALA A 268 -7.77 -18.50 13.22
N GLY A 269 -6.76 -17.97 13.89
CA GLY A 269 -5.36 -18.30 13.67
C GLY A 269 -4.50 -17.15 13.15
N ALA A 270 -5.02 -15.93 13.00
CA ALA A 270 -4.20 -14.77 12.65
C ALA A 270 -3.35 -14.30 13.85
N GLU A 271 -2.12 -13.88 13.58
CA GLU A 271 -1.31 -13.13 14.53
C GLU A 271 -1.77 -11.66 14.56
N ILE A 272 -2.13 -11.16 15.75
CA ILE A 272 -2.51 -9.74 15.92
C ILE A 272 -1.35 -8.99 16.54
N VAL A 273 -0.77 -8.06 15.79
CA VAL A 273 0.37 -7.24 16.23
C VAL A 273 -0.11 -5.83 16.50
N SER A 274 0.13 -5.37 17.72
CA SER A 274 0.03 -3.95 18.08
C SER A 274 1.43 -3.36 18.13
N ALA A 275 1.65 -2.14 17.61
CA ALA A 275 2.95 -1.49 17.77
C ALA A 275 3.29 -1.37 19.27
N ALA A 276 4.53 -1.67 19.59
CA ALA A 276 5.09 -1.41 20.92
C ALA A 276 5.35 0.09 21.11
#